data_f820b14a23423b61ad4005a720d02af8
#
_entry.id   f820b14a23423b61ad4005a720d02af8
#
_cell.length_a   1.000
_cell.length_b   1.000
_cell.length_c   1.000
_cell.angle_alpha   90.00
_cell.angle_beta   90.00
_cell.angle_gamma   90.00
#
_symmetry.space_group_name_H-M   'P 1'
#
loop_
_entity.id
_entity.type
_entity.pdbx_description
1 polymer ?
#
loop_
_entity_poly.entity_id
_entity_poly.type
_entity_poly.pdbx_seq_one_letter_code
_entity_poly.pdbx_strand_id
1 'polypeptide(L)'
;RSGTGQAVLAGKEFINEPFAVINADDYYGKKAFVQIHDFLVEHGSSSPDMLCMAGFILKNTLSENGSVTRGICHVDDAGFLTDITETKNIVKKGDAAYADDMLLDINSHVSMNMWGFAPEFIGRLEKGFEDFFDSIDDELTAEYLLPIFIGKLLAEKSVSVKVLETADKWFGITYKEDVPSIKAEFRK
;
A
#
# COMPACT_ATOMS: atom_id res chain seq x y z
N ARG A 1 6.23 -16.59 10.80
CA ARG A 1 6.21 -15.21 10.28
C ARG A 1 4.78 -14.69 10.39
N SER A 2 4.62 -13.49 10.90
CA SER A 2 3.29 -13.02 11.27
C SER A 2 2.58 -12.13 10.25
N GLY A 3 3.31 -11.52 9.33
CA GLY A 3 2.79 -10.64 8.29
C GLY A 3 2.36 -9.25 8.76
N THR A 4 2.06 -8.37 7.80
CA THR A 4 1.73 -6.95 8.07
C THR A 4 0.40 -6.76 8.78
N GLY A 5 -0.59 -7.62 8.55
CA GLY A 5 -1.88 -7.56 9.25
C GLY A 5 -1.73 -7.84 10.75
N GLN A 6 -0.95 -8.85 11.12
CA GLN A 6 -0.69 -9.14 12.54
C GLN A 6 0.13 -8.03 13.21
N ALA A 7 1.07 -7.39 12.50
CA ALA A 7 1.82 -6.27 13.03
C ALA A 7 0.90 -5.10 13.42
N VAL A 8 -0.12 -4.81 12.62
CA VAL A 8 -1.15 -3.80 12.95
C VAL A 8 -1.95 -4.22 14.18
N LEU A 9 -2.38 -5.49 14.26
CA LEU A 9 -3.13 -6.01 15.41
C LEU A 9 -2.34 -5.97 16.72
N ALA A 10 -1.02 -6.06 16.68
CA ALA A 10 -0.19 -5.93 17.88
C ALA A 10 -0.33 -4.55 18.57
N GLY A 11 -0.74 -3.53 17.82
CA GLY A 11 -0.99 -2.18 18.32
C GLY A 11 -2.45 -1.87 18.64
N LYS A 12 -3.37 -2.85 18.54
CA LYS A 12 -4.83 -2.62 18.60
C LYS A 12 -5.30 -1.85 19.82
N GLU A 13 -4.70 -2.08 20.98
CA GLU A 13 -5.09 -1.42 22.24
C GLU A 13 -4.80 0.09 22.26
N PHE A 14 -3.95 0.57 21.37
CA PHE A 14 -3.55 1.98 21.25
C PHE A 14 -4.30 2.71 20.13
N ILE A 15 -5.05 1.99 19.29
CA ILE A 15 -5.74 2.55 18.11
C ILE A 15 -7.19 2.88 18.47
N ASN A 16 -7.44 4.15 18.77
CA ASN A 16 -8.77 4.66 19.16
C ASN A 16 -9.27 5.78 18.23
N GLU A 17 -8.47 6.16 17.24
CA GLU A 17 -8.76 7.23 16.28
C GLU A 17 -8.45 6.72 14.85
N PRO A 18 -8.93 7.41 13.79
CA PRO A 18 -8.51 7.10 12.43
C PRO A 18 -6.98 7.08 12.30
N PHE A 19 -6.44 6.11 11.60
CA PHE A 19 -5.01 5.85 11.59
C PHE A 19 -4.48 5.49 10.20
N ALA A 20 -3.20 5.71 9.98
CA ALA A 20 -2.49 5.27 8.79
C ALA A 20 -1.53 4.12 9.10
N VAL A 21 -1.40 3.21 8.15
CA VAL A 21 -0.39 2.14 8.15
C VAL A 21 0.63 2.41 7.06
N ILE A 22 1.90 2.34 7.43
CA ILE A 22 3.04 2.52 6.54
C ILE A 22 4.12 1.47 6.85
N ASN A 23 5.03 1.24 5.92
CA ASN A 23 6.28 0.53 6.22
C ASN A 23 7.24 1.49 6.95
N ALA A 24 7.88 1.02 8.00
CA ALA A 24 8.72 1.86 8.87
C ALA A 24 10.06 2.29 8.22
N ASP A 25 10.47 1.59 7.17
CA ASP A 25 11.73 1.77 6.44
C ASP A 25 11.59 2.46 5.09
N ASP A 26 10.36 2.93 4.76
CA ASP A 26 10.04 3.61 3.52
C ASP A 26 9.84 5.12 3.74
N TYR A 27 10.18 5.91 2.71
CA TYR A 27 9.86 7.33 2.64
C TYR A 27 8.75 7.58 1.61
N TYR A 28 7.67 8.20 2.06
CA TYR A 28 6.44 8.38 1.26
C TYR A 28 6.24 9.80 0.73
N GLY A 29 7.14 10.75 1.05
CA GLY A 29 6.93 12.16 0.75
C GLY A 29 5.96 12.85 1.72
N LYS A 30 5.80 14.16 1.59
CA LYS A 30 4.96 14.96 2.52
C LYS A 30 3.50 14.99 2.09
N LYS A 31 3.22 15.07 0.77
CA LYS A 31 1.86 15.22 0.24
C LYS A 31 1.02 13.98 0.50
N ALA A 32 1.61 12.78 0.36
CA ALA A 32 0.91 11.54 0.65
C ALA A 32 0.36 11.49 2.07
N PHE A 33 1.14 11.94 3.07
CA PHE A 33 0.66 12.03 4.46
C PHE A 33 -0.47 13.03 4.64
N VAL A 34 -0.38 14.21 4.01
CA VAL A 34 -1.44 15.23 4.06
C VAL A 34 -2.72 14.70 3.44
N GLN A 35 -2.65 14.03 2.28
CA GLN A 35 -3.81 13.48 1.61
C GLN A 35 -4.50 12.39 2.44
N ILE A 36 -3.74 11.47 3.03
CA ILE A 36 -4.30 10.44 3.93
C ILE A 36 -4.93 11.10 5.16
N HIS A 37 -4.24 12.06 5.79
CA HIS A 37 -4.75 12.78 6.95
C HIS A 37 -6.08 13.49 6.63
N ASP A 38 -6.12 14.29 5.57
CA ASP A 38 -7.31 15.07 5.21
C ASP A 38 -8.50 14.16 4.88
N PHE A 39 -8.26 13.05 4.18
CA PHE A 39 -9.28 12.04 3.92
C PHE A 39 -9.81 11.43 5.22
N LEU A 40 -8.94 11.06 6.15
CA LEU A 40 -9.33 10.46 7.43
C LEU A 40 -10.08 11.43 8.33
N VAL A 41 -9.72 12.72 8.32
CA VAL A 41 -10.46 13.78 9.04
C VAL A 41 -11.87 13.93 8.47
N GLU A 42 -12.03 13.87 7.15
CA GLU A 42 -13.33 14.04 6.48
C GLU A 42 -14.23 12.81 6.60
N HIS A 43 -13.66 11.61 6.46
CA HIS A 43 -14.43 10.38 6.29
C HIS A 43 -14.26 9.34 7.40
N GLY A 44 -13.17 9.39 8.15
CA GLY A 44 -12.77 8.31 9.06
C GLY A 44 -13.77 7.96 10.15
N SER A 45 -14.62 8.92 10.59
CA SER A 45 -15.67 8.65 11.57
C SER A 45 -17.07 8.50 10.96
N SER A 46 -17.28 9.04 9.74
CA SER A 46 -18.61 9.04 9.09
C SER A 46 -18.82 7.84 8.17
N SER A 47 -17.74 7.24 7.70
CA SER A 47 -17.76 6.16 6.69
C SER A 47 -16.69 5.11 6.99
N PRO A 48 -16.83 4.31 8.06
CA PRO A 48 -15.79 3.40 8.54
C PRO A 48 -15.42 2.30 7.54
N ASP A 49 -16.29 2.00 6.58
CA ASP A 49 -16.05 1.02 5.51
C ASP A 49 -15.43 1.64 4.26
N MET A 50 -15.21 2.96 4.25
CA MET A 50 -14.50 3.66 3.19
C MET A 50 -13.05 3.89 3.60
N LEU A 51 -12.19 2.99 3.16
CA LEU A 51 -10.74 3.05 3.36
C LEU A 51 -10.11 4.00 2.34
N CYS A 52 -8.85 4.36 2.56
CA CYS A 52 -8.06 5.03 1.53
C CYS A 52 -6.66 4.44 1.42
N MET A 53 -6.02 4.69 0.29
CA MET A 53 -4.61 4.40 0.07
C MET A 53 -3.93 5.49 -0.74
N ALA A 54 -2.64 5.71 -0.51
CA ALA A 54 -1.86 6.55 -1.39
C ALA A 54 -1.53 5.79 -2.69
N GLY A 55 -1.99 6.30 -3.82
CA GLY A 55 -1.67 5.82 -5.16
C GLY A 55 -0.46 6.55 -5.71
N PHE A 56 0.72 5.93 -5.64
CA PHE A 56 1.94 6.49 -6.22
C PHE A 56 1.97 6.26 -7.72
N ILE A 57 2.53 7.21 -8.47
CA ILE A 57 2.76 7.04 -9.90
C ILE A 57 3.94 6.09 -10.10
N LEU A 58 3.80 5.04 -10.91
CA LEU A 58 4.80 3.99 -11.12
C LEU A 58 6.20 4.56 -11.36
N LYS A 59 6.35 5.55 -12.27
CA LYS A 59 7.64 6.18 -12.58
C LYS A 59 8.36 6.79 -11.37
N ASN A 60 7.62 7.16 -10.32
CA ASN A 60 8.16 7.76 -9.09
C ASN A 60 8.57 6.71 -8.05
N THR A 61 8.47 5.41 -8.38
CA THR A 61 8.78 4.29 -7.48
C THR A 61 9.80 3.32 -8.05
N LEU A 62 10.34 3.60 -9.24
CA LEU A 62 11.30 2.73 -9.92
C LEU A 62 12.73 2.99 -9.42
N SER A 63 13.57 1.96 -9.47
CA SER A 63 15.01 2.06 -9.24
C SER A 63 15.75 2.14 -10.58
N GLU A 64 16.83 2.92 -10.63
CA GLU A 64 17.77 2.93 -11.75
C GLU A 64 18.76 1.75 -11.69
N ASN A 65 18.82 1.05 -10.55
CA ASN A 65 19.85 0.06 -10.25
C ASN A 65 19.38 -1.40 -10.40
N GLY A 66 18.10 -1.62 -10.69
CA GLY A 66 17.59 -2.97 -10.88
C GLY A 66 16.07 -3.07 -10.96
N SER A 67 15.59 -4.31 -10.99
CA SER A 67 14.15 -4.59 -11.05
C SER A 67 13.47 -4.41 -9.69
N VAL A 68 12.19 -4.05 -9.75
CA VAL A 68 11.32 -3.91 -8.56
C VAL A 68 10.03 -4.70 -8.74
N THR A 69 9.34 -4.98 -7.63
CA THR A 69 7.98 -5.54 -7.63
C THR A 69 7.02 -4.48 -7.15
N ARG A 70 5.88 -4.29 -7.83
CA ARG A 70 4.85 -3.31 -7.47
C ARG A 70 3.45 -3.89 -7.59
N GLY A 71 2.56 -3.47 -6.69
CA GLY A 71 1.13 -3.70 -6.85
C GLY A 71 0.52 -2.65 -7.77
N ILE A 72 0.31 -2.98 -9.04
CA ILE A 72 -0.37 -2.10 -10.00
C ILE A 72 -1.85 -2.02 -9.61
N CYS A 73 -2.34 -0.81 -9.37
CA CYS A 73 -3.71 -0.54 -8.96
C CYS A 73 -4.61 -0.38 -10.17
N HIS A 74 -5.74 -1.07 -10.19
CA HIS A 74 -6.84 -0.83 -11.11
C HIS A 74 -7.88 0.04 -10.41
N VAL A 75 -8.24 1.15 -11.02
CA VAL A 75 -9.07 2.20 -10.41
C VAL A 75 -10.23 2.50 -11.33
N ASP A 76 -11.44 2.64 -10.78
CA ASP A 76 -12.62 3.03 -11.54
C ASP A 76 -12.65 4.55 -11.83
N ASP A 77 -13.64 4.99 -12.63
CA ASP A 77 -13.80 6.40 -13.01
C ASP A 77 -14.07 7.33 -11.80
N ALA A 78 -14.55 6.77 -10.68
CA ALA A 78 -14.78 7.51 -9.45
C ALA A 78 -13.55 7.54 -8.53
N GLY A 79 -12.44 6.90 -8.92
CA GLY A 79 -11.19 6.85 -8.20
C GLY A 79 -11.17 5.84 -7.06
N PHE A 80 -12.00 4.79 -7.13
CA PHE A 80 -11.96 3.68 -6.18
C PHE A 80 -11.18 2.51 -6.74
N LEU A 81 -10.44 1.87 -5.86
CA LEU A 81 -9.67 0.66 -6.16
C LEU A 81 -10.62 -0.50 -6.49
N THR A 82 -10.41 -1.12 -7.63
CA THR A 82 -11.14 -2.32 -8.06
C THR A 82 -10.32 -3.59 -7.92
N ASP A 83 -8.99 -3.49 -8.11
CA ASP A 83 -8.06 -4.61 -7.97
C ASP A 83 -6.61 -4.12 -7.83
N ILE A 84 -5.74 -4.99 -7.32
CA ILE A 84 -4.28 -4.79 -7.30
C ILE A 84 -3.61 -6.02 -7.89
N THR A 85 -2.87 -5.81 -8.98
CA THR A 85 -2.07 -6.87 -9.62
C THR A 85 -0.61 -6.77 -9.18
N GLU A 86 -0.11 -7.75 -8.42
CA GLU A 86 1.32 -7.83 -8.11
C GLU A 86 2.11 -8.10 -9.39
N THR A 87 2.94 -7.14 -9.79
CA THR A 87 3.77 -7.20 -10.99
C THR A 87 5.23 -7.22 -10.59
N LYS A 88 5.93 -8.30 -10.98
CA LYS A 88 7.34 -8.55 -10.68
C LYS A 88 8.24 -8.13 -11.83
N ASN A 89 9.54 -8.05 -11.55
CA ASN A 89 10.58 -7.80 -12.55
C ASN A 89 10.38 -6.48 -13.34
N ILE A 90 9.81 -5.47 -12.70
CA ILE A 90 9.64 -4.16 -13.36
C ILE A 90 11.00 -3.48 -13.43
N VAL A 91 11.45 -3.20 -14.65
CA VAL A 91 12.70 -2.47 -14.92
C VAL A 91 12.40 -1.17 -15.65
N LYS A 92 13.14 -0.13 -15.29
CA LYS A 92 13.14 1.13 -16.02
C LYS A 92 14.11 1.04 -17.22
N LYS A 93 13.64 1.41 -18.42
CA LYS A 93 14.45 1.50 -19.63
C LYS A 93 14.21 2.87 -20.29
N GLY A 94 15.08 3.84 -20.00
CA GLY A 94 14.86 5.23 -20.42
C GLY A 94 13.62 5.83 -19.75
N ASP A 95 12.68 6.32 -20.55
CA ASP A 95 11.41 6.89 -20.06
C ASP A 95 10.25 5.87 -20.01
N ALA A 96 10.54 4.58 -20.15
CA ALA A 96 9.56 3.50 -20.13
C ALA A 96 9.83 2.50 -19.01
N ALA A 97 8.80 1.74 -18.62
CA ALA A 97 8.89 0.63 -17.68
C ALA A 97 8.42 -0.67 -18.33
N TYR A 98 9.09 -1.76 -18.04
CA TYR A 98 8.76 -3.09 -18.55
C TYR A 98 8.72 -4.09 -17.41
N ALA A 99 7.73 -4.97 -17.44
CA ALA A 99 7.71 -6.19 -16.65
C ALA A 99 8.05 -7.35 -17.61
N ASP A 100 9.23 -7.93 -17.45
CA ASP A 100 9.82 -8.81 -18.45
C ASP A 100 9.86 -8.09 -19.83
N ASP A 101 9.08 -8.56 -20.82
CA ASP A 101 8.98 -7.91 -22.15
C ASP A 101 7.70 -7.08 -22.34
N MET A 102 6.83 -6.98 -21.31
CA MET A 102 5.58 -6.24 -21.39
C MET A 102 5.80 -4.77 -21.03
N LEU A 103 5.44 -3.87 -21.96
CA LEU A 103 5.43 -2.43 -21.70
C LEU A 103 4.34 -2.10 -20.69
N LEU A 104 4.69 -1.37 -19.64
CA LEU A 104 3.77 -0.86 -18.63
C LEU A 104 3.50 0.64 -18.85
N ASP A 105 2.28 1.08 -18.51
CA ASP A 105 2.01 2.51 -18.40
C ASP A 105 2.72 3.07 -17.16
N ILE A 106 3.72 3.89 -17.37
CA ILE A 106 4.52 4.53 -16.31
C ILE A 106 3.73 5.50 -15.44
N ASN A 107 2.52 5.89 -15.85
CA ASN A 107 1.61 6.72 -15.09
C ASN A 107 0.56 5.92 -14.31
N SER A 108 0.59 4.59 -14.38
CA SER A 108 -0.27 3.74 -13.55
C SER A 108 -0.07 4.04 -12.07
N HIS A 109 -1.15 3.94 -11.30
CA HIS A 109 -1.07 3.97 -9.85
C HIS A 109 -0.51 2.66 -9.31
N VAL A 110 0.34 2.76 -8.29
CA VAL A 110 0.90 1.61 -7.58
C VAL A 110 0.72 1.75 -6.08
N SER A 111 0.46 0.63 -5.44
CA SER A 111 0.47 0.52 -3.99
C SER A 111 1.90 0.42 -3.47
N MET A 112 2.22 1.30 -2.51
CA MET A 112 3.46 1.25 -1.73
C MET A 112 3.17 0.95 -0.26
N ASN A 113 2.03 0.28 0.02
CA ASN A 113 1.61 -0.12 1.35
C ASN A 113 1.37 1.06 2.32
N MET A 114 0.82 2.16 1.80
CA MET A 114 0.39 3.30 2.62
C MET A 114 -1.14 3.38 2.59
N TRP A 115 -1.76 3.07 3.73
CA TRP A 115 -3.20 2.90 3.88
C TRP A 115 -3.76 3.76 4.99
N GLY A 116 -5.02 4.18 4.86
CA GLY A 116 -5.76 4.90 5.91
C GLY A 116 -7.06 4.17 6.27
N PHE A 117 -7.34 4.12 7.56
CA PHE A 117 -8.43 3.34 8.16
C PHE A 117 -9.14 4.12 9.26
N ALA A 118 -10.45 3.84 9.42
CA ALA A 118 -11.18 4.13 10.64
C ALA A 118 -10.78 3.13 11.75
N PRO A 119 -10.92 3.46 13.04
CA PRO A 119 -10.55 2.57 14.14
C PRO A 119 -11.35 1.25 14.14
N GLU A 120 -12.58 1.24 13.63
CA GLU A 120 -13.44 0.07 13.48
C GLU A 120 -12.84 -1.02 12.60
N PHE A 121 -11.92 -0.64 11.70
CA PHE A 121 -11.21 -1.60 10.84
C PHE A 121 -10.40 -2.63 11.65
N ILE A 122 -9.96 -2.29 12.86
CA ILE A 122 -9.25 -3.22 13.75
C ILE A 122 -10.09 -4.45 14.06
N GLY A 123 -11.38 -4.28 14.33
CA GLY A 123 -12.28 -5.42 14.57
C GLY A 123 -12.45 -6.33 13.35
N ARG A 124 -12.47 -5.76 12.14
CA ARG A 124 -12.49 -6.55 10.90
C ARG A 124 -11.18 -7.31 10.70
N LEU A 125 -10.06 -6.63 10.97
CA LEU A 125 -8.73 -7.21 10.83
C LEU A 125 -8.52 -8.36 11.82
N GLU A 126 -9.01 -8.22 13.06
CA GLU A 126 -8.96 -9.26 14.10
C GLU A 126 -9.75 -10.49 13.69
N LYS A 127 -11.01 -10.30 13.28
CA LYS A 127 -11.84 -11.41 12.77
C LYS A 127 -11.22 -12.08 11.54
N GLY A 128 -10.69 -11.29 10.61
CA GLY A 128 -9.99 -11.83 9.44
C GLY A 128 -8.74 -12.62 9.79
N PHE A 129 -8.05 -12.25 10.88
CA PHE A 129 -6.91 -13.02 11.40
C PHE A 129 -7.34 -14.36 12.01
N GLU A 130 -8.45 -14.41 12.75
CA GLU A 130 -9.01 -15.66 13.25
C GLU A 130 -9.37 -16.61 12.10
N ASP A 131 -10.14 -16.12 11.10
CA ASP A 131 -10.50 -16.89 9.91
C ASP A 131 -9.27 -17.39 9.13
N PHE A 132 -8.23 -16.54 9.02
CA PHE A 132 -6.96 -16.90 8.40
C PHE A 132 -6.27 -18.01 9.16
N PHE A 133 -6.16 -17.90 10.49
CA PHE A 133 -5.49 -18.87 11.34
C PHE A 133 -6.15 -20.24 11.28
N ASP A 134 -7.48 -20.27 11.22
CA ASP A 134 -8.25 -21.52 11.10
C ASP A 134 -8.13 -22.19 9.71
N SER A 135 -7.67 -21.44 8.71
CA SER A 135 -7.60 -21.90 7.31
C SER A 135 -6.21 -22.28 6.83
N ILE A 136 -5.15 -22.00 7.61
CA ILE A 136 -3.77 -22.26 7.20
C ILE A 136 -3.37 -23.71 7.43
N ASP A 137 -2.69 -24.30 6.43
CA ASP A 137 -2.14 -25.67 6.53
C ASP A 137 -0.73 -25.68 7.14
N ASP A 138 0.04 -24.60 6.99
CA ASP A 138 1.43 -24.45 7.47
C ASP A 138 1.65 -23.15 8.23
N GLU A 139 1.60 -23.22 9.53
CA GLU A 139 1.80 -22.08 10.43
C GLU A 139 3.22 -21.46 10.35
N LEU A 140 4.21 -22.18 9.83
CA LEU A 140 5.60 -21.72 9.78
C LEU A 140 5.86 -20.77 8.61
N THR A 141 5.11 -20.90 7.53
CA THR A 141 5.30 -20.12 6.28
C THR A 141 4.17 -19.15 5.97
N ALA A 142 2.99 -19.37 6.52
CA ALA A 142 1.84 -18.50 6.28
C ALA A 142 2.04 -17.09 6.86
N GLU A 143 1.66 -16.07 6.10
CA GLU A 143 1.74 -14.66 6.50
C GLU A 143 0.38 -13.99 6.30
N TYR A 144 -0.16 -13.38 7.36
CA TYR A 144 -1.37 -12.57 7.29
C TYR A 144 -1.04 -11.18 6.75
N LEU A 145 -1.16 -11.01 5.44
CA LEU A 145 -0.77 -9.81 4.73
C LEU A 145 -1.96 -8.84 4.57
N LEU A 146 -1.78 -7.61 5.04
CA LEU A 146 -2.79 -6.57 4.99
C LEU A 146 -3.35 -6.31 3.59
N PRO A 147 -2.55 -6.19 2.51
CA PRO A 147 -3.08 -6.00 1.17
C PRO A 147 -3.94 -7.16 0.67
N ILE A 148 -3.59 -8.41 1.03
CA ILE A 148 -4.37 -9.59 0.66
C ILE A 148 -5.72 -9.59 1.37
N PHE A 149 -5.73 -9.25 2.66
CA PHE A 149 -6.96 -9.14 3.42
C PHE A 149 -7.88 -8.05 2.87
N ILE A 150 -7.34 -6.85 2.54
CA ILE A 150 -8.12 -5.78 1.91
C ILE A 150 -8.68 -6.24 0.56
N GLY A 151 -7.89 -6.95 -0.25
CA GLY A 151 -8.35 -7.53 -1.52
C GLY A 151 -9.54 -8.49 -1.35
N LYS A 152 -9.54 -9.32 -0.29
CA LYS A 152 -10.69 -10.17 0.07
C LYS A 152 -11.93 -9.32 0.39
N LEU A 153 -11.80 -8.30 1.24
CA LEU A 153 -12.89 -7.41 1.61
C LEU A 153 -13.46 -6.63 0.41
N LEU A 154 -12.60 -6.22 -0.54
CA LEU A 154 -13.02 -5.59 -1.81
C LEU A 154 -13.85 -6.56 -2.66
N ALA A 155 -13.38 -7.81 -2.84
CA ALA A 155 -14.10 -8.83 -3.59
C ALA A 155 -15.47 -9.15 -2.98
N GLU A 156 -15.58 -9.13 -1.66
CA GLU A 156 -16.83 -9.28 -0.90
C GLU A 156 -17.72 -8.03 -0.92
N LYS A 157 -17.23 -6.92 -1.48
CA LYS A 157 -17.91 -5.61 -1.49
C LYS A 157 -18.27 -5.10 -0.08
N SER A 158 -17.50 -5.51 0.92
CA SER A 158 -17.72 -5.13 2.32
C SER A 158 -16.98 -3.83 2.69
N VAL A 159 -16.05 -3.38 1.83
CA VAL A 159 -15.35 -2.10 1.93
C VAL A 159 -15.19 -1.48 0.55
N SER A 160 -14.94 -0.17 0.52
CA SER A 160 -14.43 0.55 -0.63
C SER A 160 -13.08 1.18 -0.28
N VAL A 161 -12.19 1.33 -1.27
CA VAL A 161 -10.88 1.96 -1.06
C VAL A 161 -10.71 3.12 -2.03
N LYS A 162 -10.65 4.33 -1.51
CA LYS A 162 -10.34 5.53 -2.31
C LYS A 162 -8.84 5.58 -2.58
N VAL A 163 -8.46 5.66 -3.86
CA VAL A 163 -7.07 5.87 -4.27
C VAL A 163 -6.79 7.36 -4.30
N LEU A 164 -5.88 7.82 -3.46
CA LEU A 164 -5.43 9.20 -3.37
C LEU A 164 -4.12 9.33 -4.17
N GLU A 165 -4.23 9.84 -5.39
CA GLU A 165 -3.07 10.02 -6.26
C GLU A 165 -2.06 10.97 -5.63
N THR A 166 -0.80 10.56 -5.56
CA THR A 166 0.31 11.42 -5.15
C THR A 166 1.41 11.48 -6.20
N ALA A 167 1.90 12.68 -6.48
CA ALA A 167 3.08 12.90 -7.30
C ALA A 167 4.39 12.82 -6.50
N ASP A 168 4.33 12.52 -5.21
CA ASP A 168 5.53 12.36 -4.38
C ASP A 168 6.38 11.21 -4.90
N LYS A 169 7.69 11.32 -4.70
CA LYS A 169 8.60 10.21 -4.90
C LYS A 169 8.59 9.32 -3.68
N TRP A 170 8.46 8.04 -3.92
CA TRP A 170 8.67 7.03 -2.92
C TRP A 170 10.12 6.54 -2.94
N PHE A 171 10.70 6.34 -1.77
CA PHE A 171 12.02 5.77 -1.61
C PHE A 171 11.99 4.64 -0.58
N GLY A 172 12.43 3.46 -1.01
CA GLY A 172 12.81 2.35 -0.13
C GLY A 172 14.23 1.92 -0.50
N ILE A 173 14.96 1.40 0.45
CA ILE A 173 16.31 0.92 0.19
C ILE A 173 16.23 -0.49 -0.39
N THR A 174 16.00 -0.59 -1.69
CA THR A 174 16.01 -1.87 -2.41
C THR A 174 17.44 -2.27 -2.78
N TYR A 175 18.22 -1.29 -3.26
CA TYR A 175 19.62 -1.46 -3.64
C TYR A 175 20.51 -0.50 -2.86
N LYS A 176 21.70 -0.94 -2.50
CA LYS A 176 22.68 -0.12 -1.77
C LYS A 176 23.08 1.12 -2.58
N GLU A 177 23.04 0.99 -3.90
CA GLU A 177 23.36 2.03 -4.88
C GLU A 177 22.30 3.15 -4.91
N ASP A 178 21.08 2.93 -4.40
CA ASP A 178 20.04 3.95 -4.31
C ASP A 178 20.30 4.96 -3.16
N VAL A 179 21.09 4.59 -2.16
CA VAL A 179 21.33 5.40 -0.94
C VAL A 179 21.85 6.82 -1.23
N PRO A 180 22.79 7.08 -2.17
CA PRO A 180 23.25 8.44 -2.44
C PRO A 180 22.15 9.36 -2.99
N SER A 181 21.29 8.86 -3.89
CA SER A 181 20.17 9.61 -4.47
C SER A 181 19.11 9.93 -3.42
N ILE A 182 18.81 8.96 -2.55
CA ILE A 182 17.88 9.14 -1.43
C ILE A 182 18.39 10.23 -0.47
N LYS A 183 19.67 10.17 -0.07
CA LYS A 183 20.29 11.20 0.78
C LYS A 183 20.26 12.60 0.16
N ALA A 184 20.41 12.71 -1.15
CA ALA A 184 20.33 13.99 -1.85
C ALA A 184 18.90 14.56 -1.83
N GLU A 185 17.88 13.72 -1.94
CA GLU A 185 16.47 14.15 -1.89
C GLU A 185 16.06 14.62 -0.47
N PHE A 186 16.52 13.96 0.58
CA PHE A 186 16.27 14.38 1.97
C PHE A 186 16.91 15.72 2.37
N ARG A 187 17.84 16.25 1.57
CA ARG A 187 18.50 17.55 1.83
C ARG A 187 17.78 18.73 1.18
N LYS A 188 16.77 18.50 0.38
CA LYS A 188 15.91 19.51 -0.25
C LYS A 188 14.75 19.90 0.67
#